data_8a8526f20662a1f6d03e843150070293
#
_entry.id   8a8526f20662a1f6d03e843150070293
#
_cell.length_a   1.000
_cell.length_b   1.000
_cell.length_c   1.000
_cell.angle_alpha   90.00
_cell.angle_beta   90.00
_cell.angle_gamma   90.00
#
_symmetry.space_group_name_H-M   'P 1'
#
loop_
_entity.id
_entity.type
_entity.pdbx_description
1 polymer ?
#
loop_
_entity_poly.entity_id
_entity_poly.type
_entity_poly.pdbx_seq_one_letter_code
_entity_poly.pdbx_strand_id
1 'polypeptide(L)'
;VSRLPLWLTAFQEQLPEIQNTPVSLTEQIHKLNRTITNMKLELISFQRRSWFISSLARSLNDCMEDEYAFLLEAMENMRELRTKCTYLFLLDEPIVYHQNEKWICPQNLRLAAYYRNEEVDAFHFYDRQPVTDQKGICQLMSDDERHQFMIFLLFSGEKQYGLLACDIQQEEFPFFYVISLQIGLSLHYLEISKAEARRRQEMSRDLELVRERNRVLGFISKYDELTGL
;
A
#
# COMPACT_ATOMS: atom_id res chain seq x y z
N VAL A 1 5.19 -6.78 29.33
CA VAL A 1 3.84 -7.21 29.74
C VAL A 1 3.05 -7.37 28.45
N SER A 2 2.97 -8.61 27.93
CA SER A 2 2.22 -8.91 26.72
C SER A 2 0.72 -8.75 27.01
N ARG A 3 0.09 -7.77 26.36
CA ARG A 3 -1.36 -7.67 26.35
C ARG A 3 -1.91 -8.84 25.56
N LEU A 4 -2.73 -9.66 26.20
CA LEU A 4 -3.50 -10.72 25.55
C LEU A 4 -4.33 -10.11 24.41
N PRO A 5 -4.45 -10.81 23.27
CA PRO A 5 -5.24 -10.32 22.15
C PRO A 5 -6.69 -10.04 22.56
N LEU A 6 -7.28 -8.95 22.06
CA LEU A 6 -8.64 -8.49 22.39
C LEU A 6 -9.74 -9.55 22.24
N TRP A 7 -9.55 -10.55 21.37
CA TRP A 7 -10.49 -11.66 21.22
C TRP A 7 -10.49 -12.65 22.40
N LEU A 8 -9.40 -12.73 23.16
CA LEU A 8 -9.30 -13.58 24.35
C LEU A 8 -10.03 -12.94 25.56
N THR A 9 -10.06 -11.60 25.65
CA THR A 9 -10.82 -10.87 26.66
C THR A 9 -12.32 -10.97 26.40
N ALA A 10 -12.78 -10.85 25.15
CA ALA A 10 -14.16 -11.08 24.77
C ALA A 10 -14.64 -12.50 25.08
N PHE A 11 -13.75 -13.48 25.04
CA PHE A 11 -14.03 -14.88 25.39
C PHE A 11 -14.20 -15.08 26.91
N GLN A 12 -13.42 -14.37 27.72
CA GLN A 12 -13.54 -14.43 29.17
C GLN A 12 -14.80 -13.75 29.71
N GLU A 13 -15.29 -12.70 29.03
CA GLU A 13 -16.53 -12.01 29.43
C GLU A 13 -17.81 -12.81 29.13
N GLN A 14 -17.78 -13.71 28.15
CA GLN A 14 -18.93 -14.55 27.81
C GLN A 14 -19.06 -15.85 28.67
N LEU A 15 -18.00 -16.24 29.37
CA LEU A 15 -17.99 -17.46 30.21
C LEU A 15 -18.89 -17.39 31.47
N PRO A 16 -19.07 -16.23 32.16
CA PRO A 16 -19.88 -16.17 33.38
C PRO A 16 -21.39 -16.30 33.13
N GLU A 17 -21.92 -15.93 31.96
CA GLU A 17 -23.35 -16.03 31.65
C GLU A 17 -23.83 -17.47 31.46
N ILE A 18 -22.92 -18.42 31.25
CA ILE A 18 -23.30 -19.84 31.06
C ILE A 18 -23.65 -20.54 32.40
N GLN A 19 -23.27 -19.96 33.54
CA GLN A 19 -23.39 -20.62 34.85
C GLN A 19 -24.71 -20.39 35.59
N ASN A 20 -25.58 -19.44 35.19
CA ASN A 20 -26.69 -18.99 36.03
C ASN A 20 -28.10 -19.27 35.52
N THR A 21 -28.29 -20.00 34.41
CA THR A 21 -29.65 -20.40 33.97
C THR A 21 -29.79 -21.93 33.92
N PRO A 22 -30.87 -22.53 34.41
CA PRO A 22 -31.13 -23.95 34.29
C PRO A 22 -31.55 -24.31 32.85
N VAL A 23 -30.57 -24.23 31.97
CA VAL A 23 -30.72 -24.55 30.53
C VAL A 23 -30.47 -26.04 30.39
N SER A 24 -31.29 -26.75 29.62
CA SER A 24 -31.11 -28.17 29.39
C SER A 24 -29.72 -28.44 28.79
N LEU A 25 -29.11 -29.57 29.11
CA LEU A 25 -27.79 -29.96 28.60
C LEU A 25 -27.70 -29.87 27.05
N THR A 26 -28.80 -30.14 26.39
CA THR A 26 -28.95 -30.06 24.93
C THR A 26 -28.80 -28.63 24.41
N GLU A 27 -29.37 -27.65 25.09
CA GLU A 27 -29.26 -26.22 24.71
C GLU A 27 -27.83 -25.72 24.95
N GLN A 28 -27.18 -26.16 26.02
CA GLN A 28 -25.76 -25.81 26.26
C GLN A 28 -24.86 -26.37 25.18
N ILE A 29 -25.08 -27.62 24.74
CA ILE A 29 -24.34 -28.21 23.62
C ILE A 29 -24.59 -27.46 22.32
N HIS A 30 -25.84 -27.06 22.02
CA HIS A 30 -26.16 -26.26 20.83
C HIS A 30 -25.48 -24.88 20.86
N LYS A 31 -25.52 -24.19 22.00
CA LYS A 31 -24.86 -22.89 22.19
C LYS A 31 -23.33 -23.02 21.97
N LEU A 32 -22.73 -24.05 22.57
CA LEU A 32 -21.31 -24.34 22.45
C LEU A 32 -20.91 -24.65 20.99
N ASN A 33 -21.69 -25.51 20.32
CA ASN A 33 -21.41 -25.84 18.89
C ASN A 33 -21.55 -24.63 17.99
N ARG A 34 -22.53 -23.74 18.23
CA ARG A 34 -22.66 -22.47 17.49
C ARG A 34 -21.45 -21.56 17.72
N THR A 35 -21.00 -21.45 18.97
CA THR A 35 -19.81 -20.66 19.31
C THR A 35 -18.56 -21.21 18.62
N ILE A 36 -18.34 -22.54 18.67
CA ILE A 36 -17.21 -23.20 17.99
C ILE A 36 -17.28 -22.96 16.47
N THR A 37 -18.47 -23.05 15.88
CA THR A 37 -18.64 -22.81 14.43
C THR A 37 -18.30 -21.36 14.07
N ASN A 38 -18.77 -20.39 14.85
CA ASN A 38 -18.46 -18.98 14.64
C ASN A 38 -16.96 -18.72 14.78
N MET A 39 -16.31 -19.26 15.81
CA MET A 39 -14.86 -19.14 16.00
C MET A 39 -14.06 -19.75 14.84
N LYS A 40 -14.51 -20.90 14.31
CA LYS A 40 -13.88 -21.51 13.12
C LYS A 40 -14.00 -20.60 11.89
N LEU A 41 -15.16 -20.00 11.67
CA LEU A 41 -15.38 -19.07 10.56
C LEU A 41 -14.51 -17.82 10.70
N GLU A 42 -14.40 -17.25 11.90
CA GLU A 42 -13.53 -16.12 12.19
C GLU A 42 -12.04 -16.48 11.97
N LEU A 43 -11.60 -17.64 12.41
CA LEU A 43 -10.24 -18.11 12.20
C LEU A 43 -9.92 -18.27 10.71
N ILE A 44 -10.83 -18.87 9.95
CA ILE A 44 -10.68 -19.03 8.49
C ILE A 44 -10.59 -17.65 7.81
N SER A 45 -11.46 -16.73 8.20
CA SER A 45 -11.45 -15.35 7.66
C SER A 45 -10.14 -14.62 7.98
N PHE A 46 -9.66 -14.77 9.22
CA PHE A 46 -8.37 -14.20 9.65
C PHE A 46 -7.19 -14.78 8.86
N GLN A 47 -7.13 -16.11 8.70
CA GLN A 47 -6.09 -16.76 7.91
C GLN A 47 -6.10 -16.30 6.46
N ARG A 48 -7.30 -16.18 5.85
CA ARG A 48 -7.47 -15.68 4.48
C ARG A 48 -6.96 -14.25 4.32
N ARG A 49 -7.31 -13.37 5.26
CA ARG A 49 -6.86 -11.97 5.28
C ARG A 49 -5.34 -11.88 5.45
N SER A 50 -4.77 -12.64 6.37
CA SER A 50 -3.32 -12.68 6.60
C SER A 50 -2.56 -13.20 5.38
N TRP A 51 -3.08 -14.24 4.73
CA TRP A 51 -2.51 -14.75 3.48
C TRP A 51 -2.56 -13.71 2.37
N PHE A 52 -3.68 -13.00 2.22
CA PHE A 52 -3.84 -11.94 1.23
C PHE A 52 -2.81 -10.83 1.42
N ILE A 53 -2.63 -10.31 2.65
CA ILE A 53 -1.63 -9.27 2.94
C ILE A 53 -0.22 -9.75 2.57
N SER A 54 0.12 -11.00 2.88
CA SER A 54 1.41 -11.56 2.53
C SER A 54 1.60 -11.75 1.02
N SER A 55 0.53 -12.10 0.30
CA SER A 55 0.51 -12.20 -1.15
C SER A 55 0.66 -10.83 -1.80
N LEU A 56 -0.11 -9.84 -1.35
CA LEU A 56 -0.01 -8.44 -1.79
C LEU A 56 1.41 -7.90 -1.60
N ALA A 57 2.00 -8.08 -0.42
CA ALA A 57 3.36 -7.63 -0.16
C ALA A 57 4.38 -8.24 -1.14
N ARG A 58 4.21 -9.52 -1.49
CA ARG A 58 5.08 -10.21 -2.44
C ARG A 58 4.87 -9.70 -3.86
N SER A 59 3.62 -9.66 -4.34
CA SER A 59 3.32 -9.22 -5.71
C SER A 59 3.77 -7.78 -5.96
N LEU A 60 3.56 -6.87 -5.00
CA LEU A 60 4.04 -5.50 -5.08
C LEU A 60 5.58 -5.42 -5.08
N ASN A 61 6.25 -6.29 -4.30
CA ASN A 61 7.71 -6.32 -4.28
C ASN A 61 8.30 -6.80 -5.62
N ASP A 62 7.64 -7.70 -6.32
CA ASP A 62 8.08 -8.19 -7.63
C ASP A 62 8.00 -7.10 -8.72
N CYS A 63 7.24 -6.03 -8.50
CA CYS A 63 7.05 -4.90 -9.42
C CYS A 63 7.86 -3.64 -9.03
N MET A 64 8.83 -3.73 -8.10
CA MET A 64 9.56 -2.56 -7.56
C MET A 64 10.45 -1.80 -8.57
N GLU A 65 10.69 -2.36 -9.74
CA GLU A 65 11.50 -1.71 -10.79
C GLU A 65 10.66 -0.81 -11.71
N ASP A 66 9.34 -1.09 -11.82
CA ASP A 66 8.41 -0.35 -12.67
C ASP A 66 7.21 0.17 -11.88
N GLU A 67 7.10 1.49 -11.75
CA GLU A 67 6.00 2.12 -11.03
C GLU A 67 4.64 1.84 -11.67
N TYR A 68 4.56 1.80 -12.99
CA TYR A 68 3.31 1.52 -13.68
C TYR A 68 2.85 0.09 -13.38
N ALA A 69 3.74 -0.89 -13.49
CA ALA A 69 3.46 -2.28 -13.15
C ALA A 69 3.05 -2.43 -11.67
N PHE A 70 3.73 -1.71 -10.76
CA PHE A 70 3.38 -1.67 -9.34
C PHE A 70 1.96 -1.16 -9.10
N LEU A 71 1.57 -0.07 -9.75
CA LEU A 71 0.25 0.54 -9.61
C LEU A 71 -0.85 -0.38 -10.16
N LEU A 72 -0.60 -0.97 -11.31
CA LEU A 72 -1.52 -1.93 -11.93
C LEU A 72 -1.73 -3.15 -11.02
N GLU A 73 -0.64 -3.73 -10.50
CA GLU A 73 -0.68 -4.87 -9.59
C GLU A 73 -1.43 -4.54 -8.29
N ALA A 74 -1.24 -3.33 -7.75
CA ALA A 74 -1.98 -2.89 -6.57
C ALA A 74 -3.50 -2.88 -6.83
N MET A 75 -3.95 -2.41 -8.00
CA MET A 75 -5.37 -2.37 -8.34
C MET A 75 -5.93 -3.75 -8.69
N GLU A 76 -5.16 -4.63 -9.32
CA GLU A 76 -5.54 -6.03 -9.55
C GLU A 76 -5.80 -6.76 -8.23
N ASN A 77 -4.95 -6.54 -7.22
CA ASN A 77 -5.20 -7.08 -5.88
C ASN A 77 -6.48 -6.51 -5.25
N MET A 78 -6.83 -5.24 -5.50
CA MET A 78 -8.10 -4.67 -5.02
C MET A 78 -9.30 -5.30 -5.73
N ARG A 79 -9.20 -5.62 -7.00
CA ARG A 79 -10.21 -6.36 -7.75
C ARG A 79 -10.45 -7.75 -7.15
N GLU A 80 -9.40 -8.46 -6.75
CA GLU A 80 -9.53 -9.78 -6.10
C GLU A 80 -10.30 -9.70 -4.77
N LEU A 81 -10.22 -8.58 -4.06
CA LEU A 81 -10.98 -8.32 -2.82
C LEU A 81 -12.47 -8.01 -3.09
N ARG A 82 -12.86 -7.86 -4.37
CA ARG A 82 -14.23 -7.56 -4.78
C ARG A 82 -14.76 -6.24 -4.17
N THR A 83 -13.89 -5.25 -4.03
CA THR A 83 -14.36 -3.88 -3.80
C THR A 83 -15.20 -3.46 -4.99
N LYS A 84 -16.19 -2.60 -4.81
CA LYS A 84 -16.97 -2.08 -5.95
C LYS A 84 -16.10 -1.18 -6.82
N CYS A 85 -15.38 -0.28 -6.17
CA CYS A 85 -14.39 0.57 -6.82
C CYS A 85 -13.30 1.00 -5.82
N THR A 86 -12.13 1.27 -6.35
CA THR A 86 -10.96 1.72 -5.60
C THR A 86 -10.19 2.73 -6.44
N TYR A 87 -9.73 3.81 -5.81
CA TYR A 87 -8.94 4.86 -6.44
C TYR A 87 -7.68 5.10 -5.63
N LEU A 88 -6.55 5.14 -6.31
CA LEU A 88 -5.24 5.41 -5.73
C LEU A 88 -4.77 6.79 -6.20
N PHE A 89 -4.64 7.71 -5.27
CA PHE A 89 -4.11 9.05 -5.50
C PHE A 89 -2.71 9.13 -4.92
N LEU A 90 -1.76 9.58 -5.71
CA LEU A 90 -0.38 9.79 -5.28
C LEU A 90 -0.02 11.27 -5.28
N LEU A 91 0.90 11.62 -4.41
CA LEU A 91 1.57 12.92 -4.39
C LEU A 91 2.70 12.94 -5.43
N ASP A 92 2.97 14.12 -6.01
CA ASP A 92 4.13 14.31 -6.88
C ASP A 92 5.44 14.07 -6.13
N GLU A 93 5.49 14.54 -4.87
CA GLU A 93 6.56 14.30 -3.92
C GLU A 93 5.96 13.94 -2.57
N PRO A 94 6.52 12.94 -1.83
CA PRO A 94 6.04 12.58 -0.51
C PRO A 94 6.15 13.74 0.48
N ILE A 95 5.13 13.92 1.31
CA ILE A 95 5.11 14.95 2.36
C ILE A 95 5.61 14.32 3.66
N VAL A 96 6.58 14.98 4.31
CA VAL A 96 7.08 14.58 5.63
C VAL A 96 6.30 15.33 6.71
N TYR A 97 5.72 14.58 7.65
CA TYR A 97 5.04 15.12 8.83
C TYR A 97 5.89 14.85 10.06
N HIS A 98 6.14 15.90 10.84
CA HIS A 98 6.81 15.74 12.13
C HIS A 98 5.80 15.50 13.26
N GLN A 99 6.27 14.90 14.36
CA GLN A 99 5.42 14.67 15.53
C GLN A 99 4.74 15.98 15.98
N ASN A 100 3.42 15.92 16.22
CA ASN A 100 2.54 17.01 16.60
C ASN A 100 2.12 17.99 15.47
N GLU A 101 2.49 17.78 14.23
CA GLU A 101 1.91 18.55 13.12
C GLU A 101 0.48 18.10 12.85
N LYS A 102 -0.40 19.09 12.64
CA LYS A 102 -1.78 18.81 12.21
C LYS A 102 -1.76 18.33 10.79
N TRP A 103 -2.34 17.15 10.55
CA TRP A 103 -2.56 16.69 9.18
C TRP A 103 -3.45 17.66 8.39
N ILE A 104 -3.02 18.03 7.20
CA ILE A 104 -3.76 18.87 6.26
C ILE A 104 -3.91 18.06 4.98
N CYS A 105 -5.11 18.07 4.39
CA CYS A 105 -5.34 17.37 3.13
C CYS A 105 -4.41 17.94 2.04
N PRO A 106 -3.56 17.11 1.42
CA PRO A 106 -2.65 17.57 0.38
C PRO A 106 -3.41 18.12 -0.83
N GLN A 107 -2.88 19.19 -1.43
CA GLN A 107 -3.48 19.81 -2.62
C GLN A 107 -2.90 19.28 -3.96
N ASN A 108 -1.75 18.57 -3.89
CA ASN A 108 -1.03 18.10 -5.07
C ASN A 108 -1.22 16.58 -5.29
N LEU A 109 -2.46 16.12 -5.15
CA LEU A 109 -2.80 14.74 -5.42
C LEU A 109 -3.05 14.53 -6.91
N ARG A 110 -2.63 13.38 -7.44
CA ARG A 110 -2.93 12.94 -8.80
C ARG A 110 -3.53 11.54 -8.77
N LEU A 111 -4.54 11.30 -9.58
CA LEU A 111 -5.06 9.96 -9.80
C LEU A 111 -3.97 9.12 -10.49
N ALA A 112 -3.48 8.12 -9.78
CA ALA A 112 -2.39 7.25 -10.25
C ALA A 112 -2.89 5.92 -10.80
N ALA A 113 -3.95 5.36 -10.21
CA ALA A 113 -4.57 4.13 -10.66
C ALA A 113 -5.99 4.00 -10.12
N TYR A 114 -6.80 3.19 -10.76
CA TYR A 114 -8.13 2.86 -10.27
C TYR A 114 -8.56 1.44 -10.63
N TYR A 115 -9.50 0.93 -9.85
CA TYR A 115 -10.33 -0.23 -10.17
C TYR A 115 -11.80 0.20 -10.10
N ARG A 116 -12.55 -0.03 -11.17
CA ARG A 116 -13.97 0.31 -11.28
C ARG A 116 -14.63 -0.51 -12.38
N ASN A 117 -15.84 -1.04 -12.13
CA ASN A 117 -16.63 -1.77 -13.13
C ASN A 117 -15.85 -2.89 -13.83
N GLU A 118 -15.12 -3.70 -13.06
CA GLU A 118 -14.23 -4.78 -13.55
C GLU A 118 -13.03 -4.28 -14.38
N GLU A 119 -12.88 -2.99 -14.58
CA GLU A 119 -11.77 -2.38 -15.27
C GLU A 119 -10.70 -1.93 -14.27
N VAL A 120 -9.45 -2.27 -14.58
CA VAL A 120 -8.26 -1.84 -13.84
C VAL A 120 -7.41 -1.01 -14.78
N ASP A 121 -6.98 0.16 -14.32
CA ASP A 121 -6.10 1.02 -15.09
C ASP A 121 -5.11 1.75 -14.17
N ALA A 122 -3.95 2.09 -14.72
CA ALA A 122 -2.91 2.86 -14.07
C ALA A 122 -2.33 3.89 -15.03
N PHE A 123 -1.80 4.99 -14.49
CA PHE A 123 -1.29 6.10 -15.30
C PHE A 123 0.20 6.31 -15.08
N HIS A 124 0.93 6.50 -16.17
CA HIS A 124 2.29 6.99 -16.09
C HIS A 124 2.31 8.39 -15.47
N PHE A 125 3.40 8.77 -14.83
CA PHE A 125 3.48 10.00 -14.05
C PHE A 125 2.96 11.25 -14.79
N TYR A 126 3.27 11.40 -16.08
CA TYR A 126 2.86 12.55 -16.88
C TYR A 126 1.38 12.54 -17.32
N ASP A 127 0.75 11.36 -17.30
CA ASP A 127 -0.64 11.17 -17.73
C ASP A 127 -1.62 11.25 -16.56
N ARG A 128 -1.12 11.38 -15.33
CA ARG A 128 -1.93 11.46 -14.11
C ARG A 128 -2.74 12.73 -14.06
N GLN A 129 -4.04 12.59 -13.83
CA GLN A 129 -4.95 13.72 -13.67
C GLN A 129 -4.72 14.39 -12.31
N PRO A 130 -4.42 15.71 -12.29
CA PRO A 130 -4.27 16.45 -11.04
C PRO A 130 -5.62 16.61 -10.35
N VAL A 131 -5.62 16.49 -9.04
CA VAL A 131 -6.78 16.71 -8.18
C VAL A 131 -6.46 17.87 -7.26
N THR A 132 -7.08 19.02 -7.50
CA THR A 132 -6.71 20.27 -6.83
C THR A 132 -7.45 20.50 -5.51
N ASP A 133 -8.58 19.82 -5.29
CA ASP A 133 -9.39 19.98 -4.09
C ASP A 133 -10.22 18.72 -3.77
N GLN A 134 -10.87 18.71 -2.61
CA GLN A 134 -11.76 17.63 -2.21
C GLN A 134 -12.94 17.42 -3.16
N LYS A 135 -13.40 18.49 -3.84
CA LYS A 135 -14.48 18.38 -4.83
C LYS A 135 -14.01 17.64 -6.07
N GLY A 136 -12.77 17.86 -6.49
CA GLY A 136 -12.14 17.12 -7.60
C GLY A 136 -12.04 15.63 -7.30
N ILE A 137 -11.64 15.24 -6.08
CA ILE A 137 -11.67 13.84 -5.64
C ILE A 137 -13.09 13.27 -5.77
N CYS A 138 -14.09 13.97 -5.21
CA CYS A 138 -15.48 13.53 -5.28
C CYS A 138 -16.00 13.45 -6.72
N GLN A 139 -15.60 14.36 -7.60
CA GLN A 139 -16.02 14.35 -9.01
C GLN A 139 -15.44 13.17 -9.78
N LEU A 140 -14.17 12.83 -9.57
CA LEU A 140 -13.54 11.66 -10.19
C LEU A 140 -14.14 10.34 -9.71
N MET A 141 -14.57 10.29 -8.45
CA MET A 141 -15.21 9.12 -7.84
C MET A 141 -16.75 9.10 -8.06
N SER A 142 -17.32 10.20 -8.58
CA SER A 142 -18.78 10.31 -8.78
C SER A 142 -19.21 9.48 -9.97
N ASP A 143 -20.17 8.60 -9.71
CA ASP A 143 -20.94 7.85 -10.69
C ASP A 143 -22.43 8.08 -10.45
N ASP A 144 -23.30 7.57 -11.33
CA ASP A 144 -24.76 7.61 -11.15
C ASP A 144 -25.24 6.77 -9.95
N GLU A 145 -24.35 5.91 -9.41
CA GLU A 145 -24.61 5.12 -8.23
C GLU A 145 -24.20 5.83 -6.92
N ARG A 146 -24.88 5.48 -5.83
CA ARG A 146 -24.49 5.94 -4.49
C ARG A 146 -23.34 5.08 -3.98
N HIS A 147 -22.18 5.71 -3.77
CA HIS A 147 -20.99 5.11 -3.19
C HIS A 147 -20.71 5.65 -1.80
N GLN A 148 -20.15 4.80 -0.94
CA GLN A 148 -19.65 5.19 0.37
C GLN A 148 -18.14 4.92 0.41
N PHE A 149 -17.35 5.95 0.14
CA PHE A 149 -15.89 5.83 0.16
C PHE A 149 -15.32 5.95 1.56
N MET A 150 -14.43 5.03 1.90
CA MET A 150 -13.48 5.18 2.99
C MET A 150 -12.12 5.58 2.43
N ILE A 151 -11.54 6.63 3.02
CA ILE A 151 -10.26 7.17 2.59
C ILE A 151 -9.19 6.74 3.60
N PHE A 152 -8.14 6.12 3.08
CA PHE A 152 -6.97 5.69 3.84
C PHE A 152 -5.76 6.51 3.41
N LEU A 153 -4.99 6.96 4.40
CA LEU A 153 -3.75 7.68 4.16
C LEU A 153 -2.62 6.66 3.92
N LEU A 154 -1.84 6.86 2.88
CA LEU A 154 -0.72 6.00 2.54
C LEU A 154 0.55 6.54 3.18
N PHE A 155 0.90 6.02 4.36
CA PHE A 155 2.07 6.40 5.12
C PHE A 155 3.12 5.29 5.16
N SER A 156 4.39 5.71 5.22
CA SER A 156 5.50 4.89 5.70
C SER A 156 6.37 5.72 6.62
N GLY A 157 6.36 5.42 7.92
CA GLY A 157 6.96 6.27 8.93
C GLY A 157 6.30 7.65 8.97
N GLU A 158 7.09 8.72 8.83
CA GLU A 158 6.62 10.10 8.81
C GLU A 158 6.27 10.62 7.41
N LYS A 159 6.49 9.82 6.36
CA LYS A 159 6.23 10.20 4.97
C LYS A 159 4.85 9.77 4.52
N GLN A 160 4.08 10.70 3.96
CA GLN A 160 2.82 10.45 3.26
C GLN A 160 3.08 10.39 1.75
N TYR A 161 2.62 9.33 1.10
CA TYR A 161 2.77 9.09 -0.34
C TYR A 161 1.51 9.42 -1.13
N GLY A 162 0.35 9.37 -0.48
CA GLY A 162 -0.92 9.60 -1.15
C GLY A 162 -2.13 9.18 -0.33
N LEU A 163 -3.22 8.85 -1.03
CA LEU A 163 -4.49 8.42 -0.49
C LEU A 163 -5.00 7.20 -1.27
N LEU A 164 -5.67 6.29 -0.55
CA LEU A 164 -6.42 5.19 -1.13
C LEU A 164 -7.89 5.38 -0.76
N ALA A 165 -8.79 5.49 -1.75
CA ALA A 165 -10.22 5.58 -1.54
C ALA A 165 -10.89 4.29 -2.03
N CYS A 166 -11.62 3.61 -1.13
CA CYS A 166 -12.28 2.34 -1.41
C CYS A 166 -13.75 2.40 -1.06
N ASP A 167 -14.62 1.87 -1.94
CA ASP A 167 -16.03 1.63 -1.62
C ASP A 167 -16.14 0.28 -0.90
N ILE A 168 -16.17 0.35 0.44
CA ILE A 168 -16.17 -0.79 1.35
C ILE A 168 -17.14 -0.56 2.51
N GLN A 169 -17.52 -1.65 3.18
CA GLN A 169 -18.34 -1.58 4.40
C GLN A 169 -17.49 -1.24 5.62
N GLN A 170 -18.11 -0.65 6.63
CA GLN A 170 -17.42 -0.20 7.84
C GLN A 170 -16.67 -1.33 8.58
N GLU A 171 -17.20 -2.54 8.53
CA GLU A 171 -16.63 -3.74 9.16
C GLU A 171 -15.30 -4.16 8.51
N GLU A 172 -15.06 -3.74 7.28
CA GLU A 172 -13.84 -4.05 6.53
C GLU A 172 -12.70 -3.05 6.80
N PHE A 173 -13.03 -1.91 7.43
CA PHE A 173 -12.07 -0.84 7.71
C PHE A 173 -10.74 -1.33 8.31
N PRO A 174 -10.70 -2.19 9.37
CA PRO A 174 -9.43 -2.61 9.96
C PRO A 174 -8.54 -3.39 8.99
N PHE A 175 -9.15 -4.16 8.08
CA PHE A 175 -8.43 -4.93 7.08
C PHE A 175 -7.84 -4.01 5.99
N PHE A 176 -8.63 -3.08 5.46
CA PHE A 176 -8.17 -2.12 4.46
C PHE A 176 -7.16 -1.11 5.02
N TYR A 177 -7.24 -0.80 6.31
CA TYR A 177 -6.21 -0.02 6.99
C TYR A 177 -4.84 -0.73 6.93
N VAL A 178 -4.78 -2.04 7.18
CA VAL A 178 -3.53 -2.80 7.05
C VAL A 178 -3.04 -2.85 5.61
N ILE A 179 -3.94 -2.99 4.63
CA ILE A 179 -3.62 -2.92 3.20
C ILE A 179 -3.01 -1.56 2.85
N SER A 180 -3.60 -0.46 3.32
CA SER A 180 -3.09 0.89 3.05
C SER A 180 -1.68 1.10 3.64
N LEU A 181 -1.41 0.55 4.82
CA LEU A 181 -0.06 0.56 5.40
C LEU A 181 0.93 -0.25 4.55
N GLN A 182 0.50 -1.41 4.04
CA GLN A 182 1.34 -2.24 3.16
C GLN A 182 1.66 -1.54 1.85
N ILE A 183 0.66 -0.91 1.20
CA ILE A 183 0.87 -0.11 -0.02
C ILE A 183 1.80 1.08 0.28
N GLY A 184 1.59 1.80 1.38
CA GLY A 184 2.45 2.91 1.79
C GLY A 184 3.91 2.48 2.00
N LEU A 185 4.13 1.35 2.66
CA LEU A 185 5.46 0.76 2.84
C LEU A 185 6.09 0.37 1.49
N SER A 186 5.31 -0.25 0.61
CA SER A 186 5.79 -0.63 -0.72
C SER A 186 6.14 0.58 -1.59
N LEU A 187 5.39 1.68 -1.51
CA LEU A 187 5.72 2.95 -2.17
C LEU A 187 7.04 3.54 -1.64
N HIS A 188 7.31 3.40 -0.36
CA HIS A 188 8.59 3.82 0.22
C HIS A 188 9.76 3.00 -0.35
N TYR A 189 9.61 1.69 -0.46
CA TYR A 189 10.64 0.85 -1.09
C TYR A 189 10.83 1.17 -2.58
N LEU A 190 9.74 1.45 -3.30
CA LEU A 190 9.80 1.90 -4.69
C LEU A 190 10.58 3.22 -4.83
N GLU A 191 10.39 4.19 -3.92
CA GLU A 191 11.16 5.44 -3.88
C GLU A 191 12.66 5.16 -3.68
N ILE A 192 13.01 4.29 -2.73
CA ILE A 192 14.40 3.89 -2.46
C ILE A 192 15.01 3.20 -3.68
N SER A 193 14.32 2.23 -4.27
CA SER A 193 14.78 1.49 -5.45
C SER A 193 15.07 2.43 -6.61
N LYS A 194 14.19 3.39 -6.88
CA LYS A 194 14.40 4.42 -7.92
C LYS A 194 15.59 5.31 -7.61
N ALA A 195 15.77 5.73 -6.35
CA ALA A 195 16.91 6.55 -5.95
C ALA A 195 18.24 5.79 -6.12
N GLU A 196 18.27 4.50 -5.75
CA GLU A 196 19.45 3.66 -5.96
C GLU A 196 19.74 3.42 -7.44
N ALA A 197 18.74 3.17 -8.26
CA ALA A 197 18.91 3.00 -9.71
C ALA A 197 19.51 4.25 -10.35
N ARG A 198 19.03 5.45 -9.99
CA ARG A 198 19.60 6.73 -10.44
C ARG A 198 21.05 6.89 -10.02
N ARG A 199 21.39 6.62 -8.75
CA ARG A 199 22.77 6.68 -8.25
C ARG A 199 23.71 5.72 -8.99
N ARG A 200 23.26 4.50 -9.26
CA ARG A 200 24.04 3.50 -10.03
C ARG A 200 24.30 4.00 -11.45
N GLN A 201 23.30 4.60 -12.09
CA GLN A 201 23.44 5.16 -13.44
C GLN A 201 24.41 6.34 -13.47
N GLU A 202 24.33 7.26 -12.50
CA GLU A 202 25.26 8.38 -12.35
C GLU A 202 26.71 7.88 -12.16
N MET A 203 26.91 6.94 -11.24
CA MET A 203 28.22 6.33 -10.98
C MET A 203 28.80 5.64 -12.23
N SER A 204 27.96 4.94 -12.99
CA SER A 204 28.38 4.29 -14.25
C SER A 204 28.86 5.32 -15.28
N ARG A 205 28.12 6.44 -15.44
CA ARG A 205 28.51 7.55 -16.31
C ARG A 205 29.84 8.18 -15.90
N ASP A 206 29.99 8.41 -14.60
CA ASP A 206 31.25 9.00 -14.06
C ASP A 206 32.44 8.07 -14.30
N LEU A 207 32.27 6.76 -14.11
CA LEU A 207 33.31 5.77 -14.40
C LEU A 207 33.68 5.74 -15.89
N GLU A 208 32.73 5.87 -16.79
CA GLU A 208 32.98 5.95 -18.22
C GLU A 208 33.79 7.22 -18.57
N LEU A 209 33.43 8.38 -18.01
CA LEU A 209 34.13 9.62 -18.17
C LEU A 209 35.59 9.55 -17.68
N VAL A 210 35.79 8.94 -16.50
CA VAL A 210 37.15 8.73 -15.94
C VAL A 210 37.97 7.80 -16.83
N ARG A 211 37.39 6.71 -17.33
CA ARG A 211 38.07 5.79 -18.26
C ARG A 211 38.49 6.49 -19.56
N GLU A 212 37.59 7.29 -20.15
CA GLU A 212 37.89 8.02 -21.38
C GLU A 212 38.99 9.06 -21.15
N ARG A 213 38.94 9.82 -20.03
CA ARG A 213 40.00 10.77 -19.66
C ARG A 213 41.34 10.07 -19.48
N ASN A 214 41.39 8.92 -18.80
CA ASN A 214 42.61 8.15 -18.62
C ASN A 214 43.16 7.62 -19.94
N ARG A 215 42.29 7.23 -20.88
CA ARG A 215 42.68 6.80 -22.22
C ARG A 215 43.33 7.94 -23.00
N VAL A 216 42.72 9.14 -22.94
CA VAL A 216 43.28 10.35 -23.60
C VAL A 216 44.63 10.72 -22.98
N LEU A 217 44.74 10.73 -21.66
CA LEU A 217 46.02 11.01 -20.97
C LEU A 217 47.10 10.00 -21.32
N GLY A 218 46.75 8.71 -21.36
CA GLY A 218 47.67 7.65 -21.76
C GLY A 218 48.14 7.80 -23.23
N PHE A 219 47.25 8.29 -24.09
CA PHE A 219 47.63 8.61 -25.49
C PHE A 219 48.60 9.80 -25.56
N ILE A 220 48.30 10.90 -24.85
CA ILE A 220 49.16 12.09 -24.78
C ILE A 220 50.54 11.74 -24.22
N SER A 221 50.60 11.00 -23.10
CA SER A 221 51.89 10.58 -22.50
C SER A 221 52.75 9.74 -23.44
N LYS A 222 52.14 8.86 -24.24
CA LYS A 222 52.89 8.10 -25.26
C LYS A 222 53.42 8.97 -26.39
N TYR A 223 52.70 10.04 -26.77
CA TYR A 223 53.18 10.99 -27.78
C TYR A 223 54.30 11.87 -27.26
N ASP A 224 54.24 12.33 -26.00
CA ASP A 224 55.33 13.11 -25.37
C ASP A 224 56.63 12.29 -25.25
N GLU A 225 56.53 10.98 -24.89
CA GLU A 225 57.70 10.09 -24.87
C GLU A 225 58.32 9.87 -26.27
N LEU A 226 57.51 9.88 -27.34
CA LEU A 226 57.97 9.69 -28.71
C LEU A 226 58.54 10.97 -29.36
N THR A 227 58.04 12.12 -28.90
CA THR A 227 58.47 13.43 -29.48
C THR A 227 59.64 14.08 -28.73
N GLY A 228 59.92 13.61 -27.50
CA GLY A 228 61.04 14.11 -26.68
C GLY A 228 60.87 15.56 -26.22
N LEU A 229 59.66 16.10 -26.22
CA LEU A 229 59.30 17.45 -25.78
C LEU A 229 58.73 17.42 -24.38
#